data_828b08994742e68cbf6ee8cc50a26049
#
_entry.id   828b08994742e68cbf6ee8cc50a26049
#
_cell.length_a   1.000
_cell.length_b   1.000
_cell.length_c   1.000
_cell.angle_alpha   90.00
_cell.angle_beta   90.00
_cell.angle_gamma   90.00
#
_symmetry.space_group_name_H-M   'P 1'
#
loop_
_entity.id
_entity.type
_entity.pdbx_description
1 polymer ?
#
loop_
_entity_poly.entity_id
_entity_poly.type
_entity_poly.pdbx_seq_one_letter_code
_entity_poly.pdbx_strand_id
1 'polypeptide(L)'
;MKIYKVGGAVRDNLLGLPFKDSDWVVVGATVEAMLAQKYMQVGRDFPVFLHPETKEEYALARTERKSGKGYTGFVVHASPDVTLEEDLKRRDLTINAIAESDSGELVDPYHGQADLKARVLRHVSPAFAEDPLRVLRVARFAARFADLGFTVAPETLELMKQMTQAGELEHLVPERVWQEIHNALCTNTPQVFIQVLRACGALAVILPEIDPAIHTLMALEQAALATNNPVVRFAALVHDISAEAVVKMTERLRIPNEYSELGHMVCLQHTRCHSADRHAADDLFLTLELTDALRRPERFELFLRTCEADAHGRLGLEHEPYPQAALLRQALAAARQVNIKVLVQEHKDPQTLAPAIRQARISAIAALKA
;
A
#
# COMPACT_ATOMS: atom_id res chain seq x y z
N MET A 1 16.21 -0.39 -35.66
CA MET A 1 15.32 -0.50 -34.50
C MET A 1 15.55 -1.86 -33.86
N LYS A 2 15.83 -1.89 -32.56
CA LYS A 2 15.92 -3.13 -31.76
C LYS A 2 14.93 -3.00 -30.60
N ILE A 3 14.28 -4.08 -30.24
CA ILE A 3 13.25 -4.12 -29.18
C ILE A 3 13.72 -5.07 -28.09
N TYR A 4 13.50 -4.70 -26.85
CA TYR A 4 13.89 -5.48 -25.69
C TYR A 4 12.78 -5.46 -24.65
N LYS A 5 12.43 -6.62 -24.11
CA LYS A 5 11.64 -6.70 -22.89
C LYS A 5 12.49 -6.26 -21.71
N VAL A 6 11.94 -5.49 -20.77
CA VAL A 6 12.72 -4.89 -19.68
C VAL A 6 11.98 -4.89 -18.34
N GLY A 7 12.72 -4.64 -17.30
CA GLY A 7 12.16 -4.28 -15.99
C GLY A 7 11.48 -5.43 -15.26
N GLY A 8 10.26 -5.17 -14.78
CA GLY A 8 9.52 -6.08 -13.90
C GLY A 8 9.25 -7.45 -14.49
N ALA A 9 8.88 -7.52 -15.78
CA ALA A 9 8.57 -8.77 -16.45
C ALA A 9 9.80 -9.70 -16.57
N VAL A 10 10.97 -9.14 -16.92
CA VAL A 10 12.22 -9.93 -17.00
C VAL A 10 12.64 -10.41 -15.62
N ARG A 11 12.63 -9.52 -14.61
CA ARG A 11 12.93 -9.88 -13.23
C ARG A 11 12.02 -10.97 -12.70
N ASP A 12 10.70 -10.80 -12.83
CA ASP A 12 9.73 -11.74 -12.28
C ASP A 12 9.81 -13.09 -12.99
N ASN A 13 10.07 -13.12 -14.33
CA ASN A 13 10.35 -14.33 -15.07
C ASN A 13 11.59 -15.08 -14.54
N LEU A 14 12.69 -14.36 -14.30
CA LEU A 14 13.92 -14.93 -13.74
C LEU A 14 13.75 -15.46 -12.30
N LEU A 15 12.78 -14.91 -11.56
CA LEU A 15 12.42 -15.37 -10.21
C LEU A 15 11.37 -16.50 -10.23
N GLY A 16 10.83 -16.87 -11.41
CA GLY A 16 9.73 -17.83 -11.52
C GLY A 16 8.40 -17.31 -10.97
N LEU A 17 8.23 -15.98 -10.89
CA LEU A 17 7.01 -15.33 -10.43
C LEU A 17 6.07 -15.00 -11.61
N PRO A 18 4.75 -15.04 -11.39
CA PRO A 18 3.81 -14.60 -12.41
C PRO A 18 3.92 -13.10 -12.65
N PHE A 19 3.85 -12.68 -13.90
CA PHE A 19 3.72 -11.29 -14.31
C PHE A 19 2.57 -11.12 -15.29
N LYS A 20 1.94 -9.94 -15.32
CA LYS A 20 0.77 -9.66 -16.17
C LYS A 20 1.14 -8.88 -17.42
N ASP A 21 1.96 -7.84 -17.23
CA ASP A 21 2.27 -6.87 -18.27
C ASP A 21 3.76 -6.91 -18.58
N SER A 22 4.12 -6.67 -19.83
CA SER A 22 5.51 -6.56 -20.29
C SER A 22 5.78 -5.13 -20.73
N ASP A 23 6.87 -4.56 -20.20
CA ASP A 23 7.40 -3.29 -20.65
C ASP A 23 8.48 -3.52 -21.70
N TRP A 24 8.43 -2.75 -22.78
CA TRP A 24 9.36 -2.86 -23.90
C TRP A 24 10.15 -1.56 -24.09
N VAL A 25 11.45 -1.69 -24.36
CA VAL A 25 12.31 -0.57 -24.77
C VAL A 25 12.69 -0.73 -26.23
N VAL A 26 12.53 0.36 -26.98
CA VAL A 26 12.88 0.45 -28.40
C VAL A 26 14.11 1.31 -28.58
N VAL A 27 15.18 0.72 -29.08
CA VAL A 27 16.47 1.37 -29.34
C VAL A 27 16.64 1.65 -30.81
N GLY A 28 17.14 2.84 -31.17
CA GLY A 28 17.43 3.20 -32.56
C GLY A 28 16.18 3.54 -33.37
N ALA A 29 15.12 4.02 -32.73
CA ALA A 29 13.90 4.50 -33.40
C ALA A 29 13.56 5.94 -33.03
N THR A 30 12.76 6.58 -33.88
CA THR A 30 12.16 7.89 -33.62
C THR A 30 10.66 7.78 -33.37
N VAL A 31 10.04 8.83 -32.88
CA VAL A 31 8.57 8.91 -32.72
C VAL A 31 7.87 8.64 -34.05
N GLU A 32 8.36 9.25 -35.12
CA GLU A 32 7.80 9.10 -36.48
C GLU A 32 7.88 7.66 -36.96
N ALA A 33 9.00 6.97 -36.70
CA ALA A 33 9.18 5.58 -37.05
C ALA A 33 8.18 4.65 -36.30
N MET A 34 7.88 4.95 -35.02
CA MET A 34 6.89 4.20 -34.26
C MET A 34 5.46 4.44 -34.79
N LEU A 35 5.12 5.70 -35.06
CA LEU A 35 3.82 6.05 -35.63
C LEU A 35 3.60 5.43 -37.03
N ALA A 36 4.64 5.39 -37.86
CA ALA A 36 4.60 4.74 -39.18
C ALA A 36 4.30 3.24 -39.07
N GLN A 37 4.70 2.59 -37.98
CA GLN A 37 4.38 1.19 -37.68
C GLN A 37 3.04 1.03 -36.93
N LYS A 38 2.20 2.06 -36.89
CA LYS A 38 0.86 2.08 -36.27
C LYS A 38 0.86 1.94 -34.75
N TYR A 39 1.98 2.17 -34.08
CA TYR A 39 1.98 2.33 -32.62
C TYR A 39 1.22 3.60 -32.24
N MET A 40 0.47 3.56 -31.17
CA MET A 40 -0.30 4.69 -30.67
C MET A 40 0.43 5.38 -29.53
N GLN A 41 0.83 6.62 -29.72
CA GLN A 41 1.51 7.39 -28.66
C GLN A 41 0.54 7.69 -27.50
N VAL A 42 0.97 7.39 -26.28
CA VAL A 42 0.31 7.71 -25.02
C VAL A 42 1.24 8.52 -24.15
N GLY A 43 0.71 9.59 -23.52
CA GLY A 43 1.51 10.54 -22.74
C GLY A 43 2.11 11.66 -23.59
N ARG A 44 2.11 12.89 -23.04
CA ARG A 44 2.62 14.09 -23.72
C ARG A 44 4.11 14.31 -23.48
N ASP A 45 4.59 13.95 -22.31
CA ASP A 45 5.93 14.29 -21.84
C ASP A 45 6.94 13.16 -22.03
N PHE A 46 6.48 11.92 -22.29
CA PHE A 46 7.31 10.76 -22.48
C PHE A 46 6.92 10.01 -23.75
N PRO A 47 7.88 9.58 -24.57
CA PRO A 47 7.61 8.83 -25.81
C PRO A 47 7.30 7.36 -25.49
N VAL A 48 6.12 7.12 -24.94
CA VAL A 48 5.52 5.79 -24.67
C VAL A 48 4.44 5.54 -25.71
N PHE A 49 4.39 4.33 -26.22
CA PHE A 49 3.49 3.88 -27.28
C PHE A 49 2.79 2.59 -26.87
N LEU A 50 1.56 2.42 -27.31
CA LEU A 50 0.85 1.13 -27.23
C LEU A 50 1.01 0.36 -28.54
N HIS A 51 1.34 -0.90 -28.41
CA HIS A 51 1.38 -1.82 -29.56
C HIS A 51 0.00 -1.91 -30.22
N PRO A 52 -0.11 -1.89 -31.55
CA PRO A 52 -1.39 -1.82 -32.25
C PRO A 52 -2.32 -3.00 -31.92
N GLU A 53 -1.79 -4.20 -31.69
CA GLU A 53 -2.55 -5.42 -31.44
C GLU A 53 -2.58 -5.78 -29.95
N THR A 54 -1.39 -5.95 -29.30
CA THR A 54 -1.29 -6.46 -27.92
C THR A 54 -1.63 -5.40 -26.86
N LYS A 55 -1.55 -4.11 -27.21
CA LYS A 55 -1.72 -2.97 -26.29
C LYS A 55 -0.65 -2.87 -25.19
N GLU A 56 0.41 -3.65 -25.30
CA GLU A 56 1.57 -3.55 -24.41
C GLU A 56 2.31 -2.23 -24.62
N GLU A 57 2.99 -1.77 -23.56
CA GLU A 57 3.70 -0.47 -23.54
C GLU A 57 5.11 -0.58 -24.11
N TYR A 58 5.40 0.27 -25.09
CA TYR A 58 6.70 0.40 -25.75
C TYR A 58 7.23 1.81 -25.51
N ALA A 59 8.39 1.94 -24.89
CA ALA A 59 9.04 3.22 -24.67
C ALA A 59 10.30 3.33 -25.55
N LEU A 60 10.55 4.50 -26.14
CA LEU A 60 11.85 4.76 -26.74
C LEU A 60 12.94 4.79 -25.67
N ALA A 61 14.11 4.23 -25.99
CA ALA A 61 15.28 4.35 -25.14
C ALA A 61 15.57 5.83 -24.87
N ARG A 62 15.82 6.16 -23.60
CA ARG A 62 15.95 7.57 -23.18
C ARG A 62 16.92 7.74 -22.03
N THR A 63 17.49 8.93 -21.95
CA THR A 63 18.14 9.43 -20.75
C THR A 63 17.26 10.47 -20.07
N GLU A 64 17.37 10.56 -18.76
CA GLU A 64 16.67 11.55 -17.95
C GLU A 64 17.71 12.37 -17.20
N ARG A 65 17.56 13.70 -17.14
CA ARG A 65 18.41 14.59 -16.36
C ARG A 65 17.56 15.49 -15.50
N LYS A 66 17.90 15.60 -14.23
CA LYS A 66 17.26 16.51 -13.28
C LYS A 66 17.62 17.95 -13.68
N SER A 67 16.62 18.79 -13.98
CA SER A 67 16.79 20.21 -14.31
C SER A 67 16.17 21.16 -13.28
N GLY A 68 15.53 20.62 -12.21
CA GLY A 68 14.86 21.39 -11.16
C GLY A 68 14.44 20.54 -9.97
N LYS A 69 13.74 21.14 -9.00
CA LYS A 69 13.17 20.44 -7.86
C LYS A 69 11.81 19.84 -8.22
N GLY A 70 11.51 18.64 -7.71
CA GLY A 70 10.22 17.96 -7.86
C GLY A 70 10.03 17.20 -9.18
N TYR A 71 8.81 16.69 -9.42
CA TYR A 71 8.46 15.80 -10.54
C TYR A 71 8.57 16.45 -11.93
N THR A 72 8.33 17.75 -12.06
CA THR A 72 8.41 18.50 -13.33
C THR A 72 9.84 18.92 -13.71
N GLY A 73 10.81 18.58 -12.88
CA GLY A 73 12.21 18.97 -13.05
C GLY A 73 13.07 18.01 -13.89
N PHE A 74 12.47 17.14 -14.72
CA PHE A 74 13.22 16.23 -15.59
C PHE A 74 13.20 16.70 -17.05
N VAL A 75 14.35 16.74 -17.68
CA VAL A 75 14.49 16.82 -19.13
C VAL A 75 14.72 15.40 -19.64
N VAL A 76 13.77 14.91 -20.43
CA VAL A 76 13.85 13.62 -21.09
C VAL A 76 14.48 13.83 -22.47
N HIS A 77 15.54 13.08 -22.75
CA HIS A 77 16.17 13.02 -24.07
C HIS A 77 15.97 11.61 -24.64
N ALA A 78 15.09 11.50 -25.61
CA ALA A 78 14.84 10.28 -26.37
C ALA A 78 15.33 10.52 -27.79
N SER A 79 16.39 9.86 -28.19
CA SER A 79 17.05 9.99 -29.48
C SER A 79 17.49 8.61 -29.97
N PRO A 80 17.55 8.33 -31.29
CA PRO A 80 18.00 7.03 -31.82
C PRO A 80 19.41 6.61 -31.40
N ASP A 81 20.24 7.54 -30.96
CA ASP A 81 21.60 7.30 -30.46
C ASP A 81 21.66 6.88 -29.00
N VAL A 82 20.55 7.00 -28.24
CA VAL A 82 20.50 6.51 -26.87
C VAL A 82 20.58 4.98 -26.88
N THR A 83 21.58 4.46 -26.19
CA THR A 83 21.85 3.02 -26.11
C THR A 83 20.92 2.33 -25.10
N LEU A 84 20.78 1.03 -25.21
CA LEU A 84 20.07 0.22 -24.20
C LEU A 84 20.72 0.35 -22.82
N GLU A 85 22.05 0.38 -22.76
CA GLU A 85 22.79 0.48 -21.52
C GLU A 85 22.51 1.82 -20.80
N GLU A 86 22.43 2.94 -21.53
CA GLU A 86 22.07 4.24 -20.98
C GLU A 86 20.62 4.26 -20.44
N ASP A 87 19.66 3.62 -21.12
CA ASP A 87 18.30 3.49 -20.61
C ASP A 87 18.26 2.63 -19.34
N LEU A 88 18.98 1.52 -19.29
CA LEU A 88 19.05 0.67 -18.11
C LEU A 88 19.73 1.38 -16.93
N LYS A 89 20.74 2.25 -17.19
CA LYS A 89 21.49 2.99 -16.18
C LYS A 89 20.63 3.91 -15.31
N ARG A 90 19.59 4.51 -15.89
CA ARG A 90 18.70 5.42 -15.18
C ARG A 90 17.64 4.72 -14.30
N ARG A 91 17.54 3.39 -14.35
CA ARG A 91 16.54 2.64 -13.57
C ARG A 91 16.88 2.64 -12.09
N ASP A 92 15.89 2.23 -11.28
CA ASP A 92 15.97 2.27 -9.81
C ASP A 92 16.93 1.19 -9.26
N LEU A 93 16.68 -0.08 -9.61
CA LEU A 93 17.41 -1.24 -9.06
C LEU A 93 18.06 -2.07 -10.18
N THR A 94 19.22 -2.67 -9.89
CA THR A 94 19.92 -3.57 -10.79
C THR A 94 19.04 -4.71 -11.29
N ILE A 95 18.22 -5.28 -10.40
CA ILE A 95 17.26 -6.34 -10.73
C ILE A 95 16.16 -5.90 -11.70
N ASN A 96 15.93 -4.59 -11.87
CA ASN A 96 14.99 -3.99 -12.84
C ASN A 96 15.72 -3.46 -14.08
N ALA A 97 17.05 -3.55 -14.12
CA ALA A 97 17.92 -3.07 -15.19
C ALA A 97 18.46 -4.22 -16.05
N ILE A 98 17.69 -5.27 -16.20
CA ILE A 98 17.95 -6.41 -17.07
C ILE A 98 17.01 -6.30 -18.26
N ALA A 99 17.53 -6.55 -19.47
CA ALA A 99 16.75 -6.60 -20.69
C ALA A 99 16.84 -7.99 -21.33
N GLU A 100 15.79 -8.39 -22.04
CA GLU A 100 15.71 -9.63 -22.80
C GLU A 100 15.42 -9.29 -24.26
N SER A 101 16.27 -9.79 -25.19
CA SER A 101 16.09 -9.62 -26.63
C SER A 101 14.99 -10.54 -27.16
N ASP A 102 14.56 -10.32 -28.40
CA ASP A 102 13.60 -11.21 -29.11
C ASP A 102 14.10 -12.67 -29.23
N SER A 103 15.44 -12.86 -29.20
CA SER A 103 16.06 -14.21 -29.21
C SER A 103 16.14 -14.84 -27.82
N GLY A 104 15.68 -14.17 -26.76
CA GLY A 104 15.79 -14.63 -25.38
C GLY A 104 17.17 -14.38 -24.74
N GLU A 105 18.08 -13.68 -25.41
CA GLU A 105 19.38 -13.29 -24.84
C GLU A 105 19.21 -12.18 -23.81
N LEU A 106 19.81 -12.38 -22.62
CA LEU A 106 19.79 -11.39 -21.55
C LEU A 106 20.93 -10.38 -21.69
N VAL A 107 20.59 -9.11 -21.63
CA VAL A 107 21.52 -7.97 -21.58
C VAL A 107 21.49 -7.40 -20.17
N ASP A 108 22.58 -7.56 -19.44
CA ASP A 108 22.68 -7.23 -18.01
C ASP A 108 23.97 -6.48 -17.68
N PRO A 109 24.11 -5.22 -18.11
CA PRO A 109 25.33 -4.45 -17.91
C PRO A 109 25.58 -4.04 -16.44
N TYR A 110 24.56 -4.16 -15.59
CA TYR A 110 24.61 -3.72 -14.18
C TYR A 110 24.54 -4.88 -13.18
N HIS A 111 24.77 -6.11 -13.63
CA HIS A 111 24.84 -7.31 -12.80
C HIS A 111 23.56 -7.64 -12.02
N GLY A 112 22.39 -7.30 -12.57
CA GLY A 112 21.09 -7.55 -11.94
C GLY A 112 20.84 -9.04 -11.69
N GLN A 113 21.30 -9.94 -12.58
CA GLN A 113 21.19 -11.39 -12.37
C GLN A 113 22.00 -11.87 -11.15
N ALA A 114 23.18 -11.28 -10.91
CA ALA A 114 23.98 -11.58 -9.72
C ALA A 114 23.26 -11.13 -8.44
N ASP A 115 22.66 -9.92 -8.45
CA ASP A 115 21.88 -9.41 -7.33
C ASP A 115 20.57 -10.19 -7.12
N LEU A 116 19.91 -10.66 -8.19
CA LEU A 116 18.76 -11.58 -8.07
C LEU A 116 19.16 -12.88 -7.37
N LYS A 117 20.28 -13.47 -7.76
CA LYS A 117 20.79 -14.71 -7.13
C LYS A 117 21.20 -14.48 -5.68
N ALA A 118 21.81 -13.32 -5.38
CA ALA A 118 22.23 -12.94 -4.03
C ALA A 118 21.08 -12.42 -3.15
N ARG A 119 19.87 -12.21 -3.72
CA ARG A 119 18.70 -11.65 -3.03
C ARG A 119 18.98 -10.23 -2.50
N VAL A 120 19.56 -9.37 -3.33
CA VAL A 120 19.97 -8.02 -2.97
C VAL A 120 19.22 -6.98 -3.79
N LEU A 121 18.71 -5.95 -3.13
CA LEU A 121 18.13 -4.75 -3.74
C LEU A 121 19.19 -3.65 -3.79
N ARG A 122 19.85 -3.51 -4.93
CA ARG A 122 20.95 -2.56 -5.18
C ARG A 122 20.52 -1.52 -6.19
N HIS A 123 20.80 -0.22 -5.95
CA HIS A 123 20.61 0.84 -6.93
C HIS A 123 21.57 0.68 -8.12
N VAL A 124 21.14 1.07 -9.30
CA VAL A 124 21.92 0.86 -10.55
C VAL A 124 23.12 1.80 -10.62
N SER A 125 22.94 3.08 -10.28
CA SER A 125 23.92 4.13 -10.47
C SER A 125 23.62 5.34 -9.58
N PRO A 126 24.52 6.36 -9.50
CA PRO A 126 24.23 7.63 -8.82
C PRO A 126 22.99 8.37 -9.35
N ALA A 127 22.54 8.10 -10.58
CA ALA A 127 21.28 8.62 -11.11
C ALA A 127 20.05 8.18 -10.29
N PHE A 128 20.20 7.22 -9.38
CA PHE A 128 19.17 6.87 -8.39
C PHE A 128 18.68 8.09 -7.59
N ALA A 129 19.57 9.00 -7.23
CA ALA A 129 19.25 10.20 -6.46
C ALA A 129 18.46 11.26 -7.25
N GLU A 130 18.28 11.09 -8.54
CA GLU A 130 17.53 12.05 -9.37
C GLU A 130 16.02 12.01 -9.08
N ASP A 131 15.44 10.83 -8.77
CA ASP A 131 14.02 10.68 -8.38
C ASP A 131 13.90 10.24 -6.92
N PRO A 132 13.57 11.15 -5.98
CA PRO A 132 13.42 10.81 -4.56
C PRO A 132 12.36 9.75 -4.26
N LEU A 133 11.38 9.55 -5.15
CA LEU A 133 10.39 8.48 -4.99
C LEU A 133 11.02 7.08 -4.98
N ARG A 134 12.21 6.93 -5.55
CA ARG A 134 12.94 5.65 -5.55
C ARG A 134 13.23 5.13 -4.15
N VAL A 135 13.33 6.01 -3.14
CA VAL A 135 13.45 5.62 -1.73
C VAL A 135 12.24 4.78 -1.31
N LEU A 136 11.02 5.24 -1.61
CA LEU A 136 9.79 4.51 -1.31
C LEU A 136 9.65 3.25 -2.17
N ARG A 137 10.08 3.33 -3.44
CA ARG A 137 10.07 2.17 -4.35
C ARG A 137 10.98 1.04 -3.84
N VAL A 138 12.18 1.34 -3.36
CA VAL A 138 13.09 0.34 -2.75
C VAL A 138 12.44 -0.28 -1.51
N ALA A 139 11.86 0.54 -0.61
CA ALA A 139 11.16 0.04 0.57
C ALA A 139 9.98 -0.89 0.18
N ARG A 140 9.22 -0.55 -0.87
CA ARG A 140 8.14 -1.40 -1.40
C ARG A 140 8.67 -2.69 -2.02
N PHE A 141 9.78 -2.65 -2.76
CA PHE A 141 10.39 -3.87 -3.29
C PHE A 141 10.93 -4.75 -2.15
N ALA A 142 11.49 -4.16 -1.09
CA ALA A 142 11.89 -4.91 0.09
C ALA A 142 10.69 -5.63 0.72
N ALA A 143 9.54 -4.95 0.87
CA ALA A 143 8.31 -5.58 1.34
C ALA A 143 7.79 -6.66 0.38
N ARG A 144 7.83 -6.41 -0.94
CA ARG A 144 7.36 -7.37 -1.94
C ARG A 144 8.17 -8.67 -1.97
N PHE A 145 9.47 -8.58 -1.73
CA PHE A 145 10.39 -9.71 -1.88
C PHE A 145 10.98 -10.22 -0.56
N ALA A 146 10.47 -9.76 0.58
CA ALA A 146 10.93 -10.21 1.89
C ALA A 146 10.80 -11.73 2.07
N ASP A 147 9.66 -12.31 1.65
CA ASP A 147 9.42 -13.76 1.71
C ASP A 147 10.42 -14.57 0.85
N LEU A 148 11.04 -13.93 -0.14
CA LEU A 148 12.10 -14.51 -0.95
C LEU A 148 13.50 -14.28 -0.37
N GLY A 149 13.60 -13.60 0.79
CA GLY A 149 14.86 -13.33 1.47
C GLY A 149 15.66 -12.14 0.91
N PHE A 150 15.03 -11.23 0.16
CA PHE A 150 15.71 -10.03 -0.34
C PHE A 150 16.00 -9.02 0.78
N THR A 151 17.16 -8.40 0.71
CA THR A 151 17.59 -7.32 1.60
C THR A 151 18.10 -6.12 0.80
N VAL A 152 18.01 -4.93 1.39
CA VAL A 152 18.54 -3.72 0.77
C VAL A 152 20.05 -3.69 0.93
N ALA A 153 20.79 -3.45 -0.16
CA ALA A 153 22.25 -3.31 -0.13
C ALA A 153 22.67 -2.17 0.81
N PRO A 154 23.72 -2.35 1.63
CA PRO A 154 24.17 -1.32 2.57
C PRO A 154 24.44 0.04 1.92
N GLU A 155 25.09 0.04 0.75
CA GLU A 155 25.37 1.27 -0.03
C GLU A 155 24.10 1.91 -0.58
N THR A 156 23.05 1.14 -0.88
CA THR A 156 21.75 1.68 -1.30
C THR A 156 21.02 2.30 -0.11
N LEU A 157 21.03 1.65 1.03
CA LEU A 157 20.46 2.18 2.25
C LEU A 157 21.14 3.48 2.68
N GLU A 158 22.47 3.55 2.53
CA GLU A 158 23.24 4.76 2.84
C GLU A 158 22.89 5.91 1.87
N LEU A 159 22.78 5.63 0.57
CA LEU A 159 22.32 6.62 -0.41
C LEU A 159 20.91 7.13 -0.09
N MET A 160 19.98 6.24 0.29
CA MET A 160 18.63 6.62 0.73
C MET A 160 18.65 7.55 1.96
N LYS A 161 19.54 7.29 2.94
CA LYS A 161 19.74 8.19 4.10
C LYS A 161 20.21 9.57 3.68
N GLN A 162 21.22 9.64 2.81
CA GLN A 162 21.75 10.91 2.29
C GLN A 162 20.68 11.72 1.58
N MET A 163 19.85 11.08 0.73
CA MET A 163 18.72 11.74 0.06
C MET A 163 17.68 12.27 1.06
N THR A 164 17.39 11.50 2.11
CA THR A 164 16.47 11.91 3.17
C THR A 164 17.02 13.13 3.91
N GLN A 165 18.28 13.10 4.32
CA GLN A 165 18.94 14.19 5.04
C GLN A 165 19.09 15.46 4.19
N ALA A 166 19.20 15.32 2.87
CA ALA A 166 19.23 16.44 1.93
C ALA A 166 17.85 17.11 1.72
N GLY A 167 16.76 16.58 2.33
CA GLY A 167 15.40 17.12 2.21
C GLY A 167 14.73 16.81 0.86
N GLU A 168 15.27 15.89 0.07
CA GLU A 168 14.75 15.59 -1.26
C GLU A 168 13.32 14.98 -1.23
N LEU A 169 12.94 14.33 -0.13
CA LEU A 169 11.63 13.69 0.02
C LEU A 169 10.49 14.67 0.35
N GLU A 170 10.80 15.89 0.81
CA GLU A 170 9.79 16.88 1.19
C GLU A 170 8.96 17.41 0.02
N HIS A 171 9.46 17.22 -1.20
CA HIS A 171 8.85 17.72 -2.44
C HIS A 171 8.15 16.63 -3.26
N LEU A 172 7.95 15.45 -2.68
CA LEU A 172 7.26 14.36 -3.35
C LEU A 172 5.77 14.67 -3.54
N VAL A 173 5.25 14.29 -4.71
CA VAL A 173 3.83 14.43 -5.03
C VAL A 173 3.01 13.46 -4.17
N PRO A 174 2.02 13.95 -3.40
CA PRO A 174 1.25 13.12 -2.45
C PRO A 174 0.65 11.86 -3.06
N GLU A 175 0.08 11.95 -4.24
CA GLU A 175 -0.54 10.82 -4.93
C GLU A 175 0.48 9.73 -5.30
N ARG A 176 1.71 10.12 -5.69
CA ARG A 176 2.79 9.15 -5.96
C ARG A 176 3.27 8.48 -4.67
N VAL A 177 3.35 9.24 -3.57
CA VAL A 177 3.69 8.71 -2.24
C VAL A 177 2.63 7.70 -1.81
N TRP A 178 1.34 8.08 -1.89
CA TRP A 178 0.25 7.19 -1.55
C TRP A 178 0.26 5.90 -2.39
N GLN A 179 0.52 6.00 -3.68
CA GLN A 179 0.59 4.82 -4.55
C GLN A 179 1.65 3.81 -4.10
N GLU A 180 2.82 4.27 -3.66
CA GLU A 180 3.86 3.38 -3.14
C GLU A 180 3.47 2.77 -1.78
N ILE A 181 2.85 3.56 -0.89
CA ILE A 181 2.31 3.06 0.39
C ILE A 181 1.22 2.02 0.14
N HIS A 182 0.24 2.33 -0.71
CA HIS A 182 -0.84 1.40 -1.05
C HIS A 182 -0.29 0.09 -1.62
N ASN A 183 0.63 0.16 -2.57
CA ASN A 183 1.24 -1.02 -3.16
C ASN A 183 2.05 -1.84 -2.13
N ALA A 184 2.67 -1.19 -1.15
CA ALA A 184 3.34 -1.86 -0.05
C ALA A 184 2.34 -2.57 0.88
N LEU A 185 1.21 -1.92 1.21
CA LEU A 185 0.12 -2.52 1.98
C LEU A 185 -0.49 -3.75 1.30
N CYS A 186 -0.40 -3.85 -0.04
CA CYS A 186 -0.87 -5.00 -0.80
C CYS A 186 0.14 -6.18 -0.83
N THR A 187 1.34 -6.05 -0.26
CA THR A 187 2.34 -7.14 -0.17
C THR A 187 2.03 -8.09 0.98
N ASN A 188 2.70 -9.25 1.02
CA ASN A 188 2.57 -10.19 2.14
C ASN A 188 3.23 -9.68 3.44
N THR A 189 4.24 -8.82 3.32
CA THR A 189 5.06 -8.33 4.43
C THR A 189 5.14 -6.80 4.47
N PRO A 190 4.00 -6.09 4.59
CA PRO A 190 3.95 -4.62 4.54
C PRO A 190 4.76 -3.94 5.66
N GLN A 191 4.97 -4.61 6.81
CA GLN A 191 5.78 -4.11 7.92
C GLN A 191 7.23 -3.84 7.49
N VAL A 192 7.76 -4.60 6.52
CA VAL A 192 9.12 -4.40 5.99
C VAL A 192 9.27 -3.04 5.29
N PHE A 193 8.24 -2.55 4.61
CA PHE A 193 8.22 -1.20 4.04
C PHE A 193 8.48 -0.14 5.11
N ILE A 194 7.78 -0.22 6.23
CA ILE A 194 7.91 0.72 7.35
C ILE A 194 9.31 0.60 7.99
N GLN A 195 9.81 -0.63 8.16
CA GLN A 195 11.15 -0.88 8.70
C GLN A 195 12.25 -0.26 7.83
N VAL A 196 12.17 -0.40 6.50
CA VAL A 196 13.15 0.18 5.57
C VAL A 196 13.08 1.71 5.58
N LEU A 197 11.88 2.30 5.57
CA LEU A 197 11.72 3.76 5.68
C LEU A 197 12.29 4.30 7.01
N ARG A 198 12.09 3.58 8.11
CA ARG A 198 12.69 3.92 9.41
C ARG A 198 14.21 3.86 9.34
N ALA A 199 14.77 2.78 8.78
CA ALA A 199 16.21 2.56 8.70
C ALA A 199 16.95 3.65 7.91
N CYS A 200 16.31 4.28 6.91
CA CYS A 200 16.89 5.40 6.15
C CYS A 200 16.40 6.79 6.60
N GLY A 201 15.60 6.88 7.69
CA GLY A 201 15.07 8.14 8.21
C GLY A 201 13.87 8.71 7.42
N ALA A 202 13.50 8.09 6.31
CA ALA A 202 12.41 8.56 5.46
C ALA A 202 11.02 8.51 6.14
N LEU A 203 10.84 7.60 7.11
CA LEU A 203 9.57 7.46 7.83
C LEU A 203 9.16 8.78 8.50
N ALA A 204 10.10 9.45 9.18
CA ALA A 204 9.85 10.71 9.87
C ALA A 204 9.48 11.87 8.93
N VAL A 205 9.83 11.78 7.65
CA VAL A 205 9.50 12.79 6.63
C VAL A 205 8.15 12.46 5.97
N ILE A 206 7.94 11.20 5.62
CA ILE A 206 6.77 10.77 4.83
C ILE A 206 5.54 10.55 5.71
N LEU A 207 5.72 9.93 6.88
CA LEU A 207 4.66 9.58 7.84
C LEU A 207 5.06 10.03 9.26
N PRO A 208 5.27 11.35 9.49
CA PRO A 208 5.72 11.87 10.78
C PRO A 208 4.73 11.60 11.93
N GLU A 209 3.49 11.30 11.59
CA GLU A 209 2.44 10.95 12.55
C GLU A 209 2.63 9.53 13.12
N ILE A 210 3.41 8.69 12.44
CA ILE A 210 3.62 7.29 12.80
C ILE A 210 5.01 7.12 13.39
N ASP A 211 5.08 6.81 14.68
CA ASP A 211 6.28 6.27 15.32
C ASP A 211 5.96 4.84 15.78
N PRO A 212 6.03 3.85 14.87
CA PRO A 212 5.51 2.53 15.12
C PRO A 212 6.36 1.82 16.17
N ALA A 213 5.76 1.52 17.31
CA ALA A 213 6.29 0.57 18.27
C ALA A 213 6.41 -0.85 17.64
N ILE A 214 7.07 -1.77 18.31
CA ILE A 214 7.13 -3.19 17.88
C ILE A 214 5.72 -3.74 17.71
N HIS A 215 4.82 -3.42 18.62
CA HIS A 215 3.41 -3.80 18.58
C HIS A 215 2.72 -3.36 17.28
N THR A 216 2.87 -2.11 16.85
CA THR A 216 2.24 -1.60 15.62
C THR A 216 2.70 -2.38 14.37
N LEU A 217 4.00 -2.72 14.31
CA LEU A 217 4.53 -3.53 13.22
C LEU A 217 3.99 -4.95 13.23
N MET A 218 3.87 -5.55 14.42
CA MET A 218 3.26 -6.88 14.58
C MET A 218 1.76 -6.86 14.24
N ALA A 219 1.02 -5.83 14.64
CA ALA A 219 -0.40 -5.68 14.27
C ALA A 219 -0.57 -5.57 12.74
N LEU A 220 0.32 -4.82 12.05
CA LEU A 220 0.33 -4.75 10.59
C LEU A 220 0.64 -6.11 9.95
N GLU A 221 1.59 -6.87 10.50
CA GLU A 221 1.93 -8.23 10.06
C GLU A 221 0.74 -9.18 10.25
N GLN A 222 0.09 -9.19 11.41
CA GLN A 222 -1.10 -10.00 11.68
C GLN A 222 -2.27 -9.62 10.76
N ALA A 223 -2.45 -8.33 10.48
CA ALA A 223 -3.43 -7.89 9.48
C ALA A 223 -3.10 -8.42 8.07
N ALA A 224 -1.82 -8.48 7.71
CA ALA A 224 -1.40 -9.02 6.41
C ALA A 224 -1.61 -10.54 6.30
N LEU A 225 -1.43 -11.28 7.39
CA LEU A 225 -1.71 -12.71 7.47
C LEU A 225 -3.22 -13.00 7.42
N ALA A 226 -4.03 -12.17 8.08
CA ALA A 226 -5.47 -12.37 8.18
C ALA A 226 -6.28 -11.97 6.94
N THR A 227 -5.82 -11.00 6.16
CA THR A 227 -6.58 -10.47 5.01
C THR A 227 -5.71 -9.77 3.97
N ASN A 228 -6.13 -9.88 2.69
CA ASN A 228 -5.56 -9.10 1.60
C ASN A 228 -6.16 -7.69 1.46
N ASN A 229 -7.08 -7.29 2.36
CA ASN A 229 -7.71 -5.98 2.28
C ASN A 229 -6.74 -4.88 2.78
N PRO A 230 -6.26 -3.97 1.90
CA PRO A 230 -5.29 -2.95 2.28
C PRO A 230 -5.87 -1.89 3.24
N VAL A 231 -7.21 -1.74 3.29
CA VAL A 231 -7.86 -0.79 4.22
C VAL A 231 -7.72 -1.27 5.66
N VAL A 232 -7.87 -2.59 5.91
CA VAL A 232 -7.64 -3.20 7.23
C VAL A 232 -6.17 -3.07 7.63
N ARG A 233 -5.25 -3.33 6.70
CA ARG A 233 -3.80 -3.22 6.94
C ARG A 233 -3.38 -1.79 7.26
N PHE A 234 -3.94 -0.81 6.54
CA PHE A 234 -3.74 0.60 6.84
C PHE A 234 -4.28 0.95 8.24
N ALA A 235 -5.50 0.53 8.56
CA ALA A 235 -6.09 0.78 9.87
C ALA A 235 -5.28 0.15 11.02
N ALA A 236 -4.70 -1.05 10.81
CA ALA A 236 -3.78 -1.67 11.76
C ALA A 236 -2.46 -0.88 11.91
N LEU A 237 -1.98 -0.23 10.84
CA LEU A 237 -0.78 0.62 10.92
C LEU A 237 -1.02 1.89 11.75
N VAL A 238 -2.26 2.41 11.74
CA VAL A 238 -2.58 3.72 12.36
C VAL A 238 -3.37 3.62 13.67
N HIS A 239 -3.66 2.41 14.18
CA HIS A 239 -4.58 2.20 15.29
C HIS A 239 -4.19 2.93 16.59
N ASP A 240 -2.88 3.10 16.85
CA ASP A 240 -2.33 3.70 18.08
C ASP A 240 -2.03 5.21 17.96
N ILE A 241 -2.27 5.85 16.81
CA ILE A 241 -2.13 7.30 16.70
C ILE A 241 -3.45 8.01 16.99
N SER A 242 -3.44 9.35 17.15
CA SER A 242 -4.69 10.08 17.37
C SER A 242 -5.57 10.10 16.13
N ALA A 243 -6.89 10.12 16.32
CA ALA A 243 -7.85 10.19 15.23
C ALA A 243 -7.66 11.45 14.36
N GLU A 244 -7.26 12.58 14.98
CA GLU A 244 -6.94 13.83 14.29
C GLU A 244 -5.66 13.68 13.43
N ALA A 245 -4.68 12.91 13.90
CA ALA A 245 -3.46 12.64 13.13
C ALA A 245 -3.78 11.80 11.88
N VAL A 246 -4.68 10.81 11.99
CA VAL A 246 -5.17 10.05 10.82
C VAL A 246 -5.77 10.98 9.78
N VAL A 247 -6.69 11.89 10.19
CA VAL A 247 -7.33 12.84 9.27
C VAL A 247 -6.30 13.72 8.59
N LYS A 248 -5.40 14.35 9.34
CA LYS A 248 -4.33 15.22 8.78
C LYS A 248 -3.43 14.47 7.79
N MET A 249 -3.01 13.25 8.13
CA MET A 249 -2.18 12.42 7.28
C MET A 249 -2.91 12.05 5.98
N THR A 250 -4.18 11.63 6.08
CA THR A 250 -4.96 11.21 4.92
C THR A 250 -5.27 12.37 3.98
N GLU A 251 -5.53 13.56 4.50
CA GLU A 251 -5.69 14.78 3.70
C GLU A 251 -4.37 15.17 3.02
N ARG A 252 -3.25 15.19 3.77
CA ARG A 252 -1.93 15.55 3.27
C ARG A 252 -1.45 14.64 2.14
N LEU A 253 -1.68 13.33 2.27
CA LEU A 253 -1.27 12.31 1.29
C LEU A 253 -2.35 11.97 0.27
N ARG A 254 -3.51 12.63 0.33
CA ARG A 254 -4.67 12.42 -0.56
C ARG A 254 -5.12 10.96 -0.59
N ILE A 255 -5.15 10.35 0.60
CA ILE A 255 -5.56 8.96 0.79
C ILE A 255 -7.08 8.85 0.60
N PRO A 256 -7.60 7.81 -0.07
CA PRO A 256 -9.04 7.64 -0.27
C PRO A 256 -9.81 7.56 1.05
N ASN A 257 -11.05 8.08 1.05
CA ASN A 257 -11.88 8.24 2.25
C ASN A 257 -12.12 6.94 3.02
N GLU A 258 -12.21 5.79 2.35
CA GLU A 258 -12.41 4.50 3.01
C GLU A 258 -11.31 4.14 4.01
N TYR A 259 -10.05 4.51 3.72
CA TYR A 259 -8.91 4.34 4.61
C TYR A 259 -8.99 5.29 5.81
N SER A 260 -9.32 6.56 5.54
CA SER A 260 -9.50 7.59 6.57
C SER A 260 -10.63 7.23 7.53
N GLU A 261 -11.80 6.84 7.00
CA GLU A 261 -12.97 6.47 7.80
C GLU A 261 -12.69 5.27 8.71
N LEU A 262 -12.05 4.22 8.19
CA LEU A 262 -11.75 3.03 9.01
C LEU A 262 -10.65 3.32 10.01
N GLY A 263 -9.55 3.97 9.60
CA GLY A 263 -8.45 4.33 10.50
C GLY A 263 -8.93 5.22 11.65
N HIS A 264 -9.69 6.27 11.35
CA HIS A 264 -10.28 7.15 12.37
C HIS A 264 -11.18 6.37 13.36
N MET A 265 -12.05 5.50 12.85
CA MET A 265 -12.93 4.67 13.68
C MET A 265 -12.13 3.75 14.60
N VAL A 266 -11.08 3.10 14.07
CA VAL A 266 -10.23 2.18 14.84
C VAL A 266 -9.53 2.95 15.97
N CYS A 267 -8.91 4.10 15.68
CA CYS A 267 -8.27 4.92 16.70
C CYS A 267 -9.20 5.26 17.87
N LEU A 268 -10.47 5.53 17.60
CA LEU A 268 -11.44 5.90 18.62
C LEU A 268 -12.06 4.72 19.39
N GLN A 269 -12.18 3.54 18.74
CA GLN A 269 -13.06 2.49 19.25
C GLN A 269 -12.37 1.13 19.51
N HIS A 270 -11.09 0.93 19.11
CA HIS A 270 -10.45 -0.39 19.26
C HIS A 270 -10.37 -0.84 20.72
N THR A 271 -10.09 0.06 21.67
CA THR A 271 -10.04 -0.26 23.10
C THR A 271 -11.39 -0.70 23.65
N ARG A 272 -12.52 -0.14 23.14
CA ARG A 272 -13.86 -0.65 23.48
C ARG A 272 -14.09 -2.06 22.94
N CYS A 273 -13.60 -2.33 21.74
CA CYS A 273 -13.67 -3.67 21.16
C CYS A 273 -12.92 -4.68 22.04
N HIS A 274 -11.71 -4.35 22.48
CA HIS A 274 -10.90 -5.24 23.34
C HIS A 274 -11.53 -5.56 24.69
N SER A 275 -12.38 -4.68 25.21
CA SER A 275 -13.08 -4.87 26.48
C SER A 275 -14.54 -5.37 26.35
N ALA A 276 -14.96 -5.73 25.13
CA ALA A 276 -16.37 -6.09 24.83
C ALA A 276 -16.90 -7.25 25.67
N ASP A 277 -16.06 -8.22 26.05
CA ASP A 277 -16.40 -9.32 26.92
C ASP A 277 -16.86 -8.88 28.33
N ARG A 278 -16.39 -7.72 28.80
CA ARG A 278 -16.71 -7.11 30.09
C ARG A 278 -17.88 -6.15 30.05
N HIS A 279 -18.33 -5.77 28.86
CA HIS A 279 -19.38 -4.78 28.64
C HIS A 279 -20.77 -5.36 28.92
N ALA A 280 -21.67 -4.56 29.50
CA ALA A 280 -23.10 -4.83 29.56
C ALA A 280 -23.72 -4.68 28.13
N ALA A 281 -24.99 -5.08 28.00
CA ALA A 281 -25.68 -5.07 26.70
C ALA A 281 -25.82 -3.68 26.12
N ASP A 282 -26.03 -2.66 26.94
CA ASP A 282 -26.11 -1.26 26.54
C ASP A 282 -24.78 -0.72 26.03
N ASP A 283 -23.65 -1.09 26.64
CA ASP A 283 -22.31 -0.76 26.17
C ASP A 283 -21.93 -1.46 24.87
N LEU A 284 -22.34 -2.74 24.71
CA LEU A 284 -22.20 -3.44 23.44
C LEU A 284 -22.99 -2.75 22.33
N PHE A 285 -24.24 -2.36 22.63
CA PHE A 285 -25.05 -1.62 21.69
C PHE A 285 -24.46 -0.24 21.37
N LEU A 286 -23.94 0.47 22.35
CA LEU A 286 -23.23 1.74 22.13
C LEU A 286 -22.02 1.56 21.19
N THR A 287 -21.29 0.45 21.30
CA THR A 287 -20.20 0.14 20.35
C THR A 287 -20.73 -0.01 18.92
N LEU A 288 -21.88 -0.67 18.72
CA LEU A 288 -22.53 -0.77 17.42
C LEU A 288 -22.98 0.59 16.88
N GLU A 289 -23.49 1.48 17.77
CA GLU A 289 -23.87 2.86 17.39
C GLU A 289 -22.66 3.69 16.96
N LEU A 290 -21.58 3.71 17.77
CA LEU A 290 -20.36 4.49 17.52
C LEU A 290 -19.61 4.04 16.25
N THR A 291 -19.74 2.77 15.88
CA THR A 291 -19.15 2.21 14.67
C THR A 291 -20.08 2.21 13.45
N ASP A 292 -21.33 2.73 13.62
CA ASP A 292 -22.38 2.72 12.60
C ASP A 292 -22.65 1.30 12.03
N ALA A 293 -22.50 0.27 12.87
CA ALA A 293 -22.52 -1.13 12.48
C ALA A 293 -23.86 -1.59 11.86
N LEU A 294 -24.97 -1.01 12.34
CA LEU A 294 -26.32 -1.34 11.84
C LEU A 294 -26.53 -0.90 10.40
N ARG A 295 -25.94 0.21 10.03
CA ARG A 295 -26.08 0.84 8.71
C ARG A 295 -25.01 0.37 7.73
N ARG A 296 -23.79 0.16 8.23
CA ARG A 296 -22.59 -0.22 7.44
C ARG A 296 -21.91 -1.47 8.01
N PRO A 297 -22.59 -2.63 7.98
CA PRO A 297 -22.09 -3.87 8.60
C PRO A 297 -20.80 -4.37 7.97
N GLU A 298 -20.56 -4.10 6.68
CA GLU A 298 -19.33 -4.46 6.00
C GLU A 298 -18.13 -3.69 6.57
N ARG A 299 -18.29 -2.38 6.83
CA ARG A 299 -17.25 -1.56 7.45
C ARG A 299 -17.00 -1.98 8.91
N PHE A 300 -18.06 -2.34 9.61
CA PHE A 300 -17.94 -2.89 10.97
C PHE A 300 -17.15 -4.21 10.98
N GLU A 301 -17.32 -5.07 10.01
CA GLU A 301 -16.52 -6.28 9.87
C GLU A 301 -15.03 -5.96 9.64
N LEU A 302 -14.70 -4.94 8.83
CA LEU A 302 -13.31 -4.49 8.67
C LEU A 302 -12.72 -3.94 9.98
N PHE A 303 -13.53 -3.21 10.76
CA PHE A 303 -13.15 -2.74 12.10
C PHE A 303 -12.83 -3.90 13.03
N LEU A 304 -13.69 -4.94 13.09
CA LEU A 304 -13.46 -6.11 13.93
C LEU A 304 -12.19 -6.86 13.55
N ARG A 305 -11.93 -7.04 12.25
CA ARG A 305 -10.70 -7.66 11.73
C ARG A 305 -9.46 -6.86 12.11
N THR A 306 -9.55 -5.53 12.10
CA THR A 306 -8.44 -4.67 12.53
C THR A 306 -8.17 -4.83 14.03
N CYS A 307 -9.21 -4.84 14.86
CA CYS A 307 -9.06 -5.07 16.31
C CYS A 307 -8.51 -6.46 16.64
N GLU A 308 -8.88 -7.48 15.87
CA GLU A 308 -8.34 -8.84 16.00
C GLU A 308 -6.85 -8.88 15.65
N ALA A 309 -6.46 -8.23 14.55
CA ALA A 309 -5.06 -8.10 14.16
C ALA A 309 -4.22 -7.32 15.19
N ASP A 310 -4.76 -6.25 15.77
CA ASP A 310 -4.15 -5.52 16.87
C ASP A 310 -3.95 -6.42 18.11
N ALA A 311 -4.97 -7.18 18.52
CA ALA A 311 -4.87 -8.11 19.66
C ALA A 311 -3.78 -9.17 19.43
N HIS A 312 -3.71 -9.75 18.22
CA HIS A 312 -2.71 -10.73 17.84
C HIS A 312 -1.32 -10.10 17.58
N GLY A 313 -1.23 -8.79 17.39
CA GLY A 313 0.01 -8.05 17.24
C GLY A 313 0.82 -7.87 18.51
N ARG A 314 0.50 -8.59 19.60
CA ARG A 314 1.19 -8.55 20.89
C ARG A 314 2.00 -9.82 21.09
N LEU A 315 3.25 -9.64 21.50
CA LEU A 315 4.17 -10.76 21.69
C LEU A 315 3.58 -11.83 22.63
N GLY A 316 3.50 -13.05 22.12
CA GLY A 316 2.95 -14.20 22.83
C GLY A 316 1.41 -14.32 22.76
N LEU A 317 0.72 -13.41 22.04
CA LEU A 317 -0.72 -13.45 21.84
C LEU A 317 -1.11 -13.70 20.38
N GLU A 318 -0.17 -14.05 19.52
CA GLU A 318 -0.33 -14.16 18.08
C GLU A 318 -1.40 -15.18 17.67
N HIS A 319 -1.68 -16.18 18.54
CA HIS A 319 -2.61 -17.28 18.29
C HIS A 319 -3.68 -17.41 19.38
N GLU A 320 -3.74 -16.46 20.32
CA GLU A 320 -4.73 -16.50 21.38
C GLU A 320 -6.15 -16.22 20.83
N PRO A 321 -7.18 -16.90 21.33
CA PRO A 321 -8.54 -16.63 20.93
C PRO A 321 -8.94 -15.18 21.20
N TYR A 322 -9.65 -14.55 20.24
CA TYR A 322 -10.19 -13.20 20.38
C TYR A 322 -11.74 -13.23 20.36
N PRO A 323 -12.38 -13.62 21.47
CA PRO A 323 -13.84 -13.81 21.54
C PRO A 323 -14.63 -12.50 21.41
N GLN A 324 -14.01 -11.35 21.66
CA GLN A 324 -14.64 -10.03 21.63
C GLN A 324 -15.24 -9.73 20.25
N ALA A 325 -14.54 -10.07 19.17
CA ALA A 325 -15.06 -9.88 17.81
C ALA A 325 -16.29 -10.78 17.55
N ALA A 326 -16.25 -12.04 18.01
CA ALA A 326 -17.37 -12.96 17.87
C ALA A 326 -18.60 -12.45 18.65
N LEU A 327 -18.41 -11.96 19.88
CA LEU A 327 -19.46 -11.38 20.70
C LEU A 327 -20.11 -10.16 20.03
N LEU A 328 -19.31 -9.26 19.48
CA LEU A 328 -19.82 -8.06 18.79
C LEU A 328 -20.55 -8.41 17.49
N ARG A 329 -20.12 -9.46 16.75
CA ARG A 329 -20.88 -9.99 15.58
C ARG A 329 -22.23 -10.54 16.01
N GLN A 330 -22.29 -11.29 17.12
CA GLN A 330 -23.54 -11.80 17.69
C GLN A 330 -24.45 -10.67 18.16
N ALA A 331 -23.91 -9.65 18.84
CA ALA A 331 -24.65 -8.46 19.26
C ALA A 331 -25.26 -7.73 18.08
N LEU A 332 -24.51 -7.54 16.99
CA LEU A 332 -25.04 -6.94 15.76
C LEU A 332 -26.17 -7.79 15.15
N ALA A 333 -25.97 -9.10 15.09
CA ALA A 333 -27.00 -10.02 14.56
C ALA A 333 -28.29 -9.94 15.37
N ALA A 334 -28.21 -10.00 16.70
CA ALA A 334 -29.36 -9.88 17.60
C ALA A 334 -30.07 -8.51 17.44
N ALA A 335 -29.33 -7.42 17.40
CA ALA A 335 -29.87 -6.07 17.21
C ALA A 335 -30.59 -5.90 15.85
N ARG A 336 -30.13 -6.59 14.80
CA ARG A 336 -30.77 -6.57 13.46
C ARG A 336 -32.04 -7.43 13.37
N GLN A 337 -32.19 -8.44 14.23
CA GLN A 337 -33.37 -9.30 14.26
C GLN A 337 -34.59 -8.65 14.92
N VAL A 338 -34.41 -7.52 15.63
CA VAL A 338 -35.54 -6.80 16.26
C VAL A 338 -36.55 -6.37 15.21
N ASN A 339 -37.81 -6.76 15.42
CA ASN A 339 -38.91 -6.43 14.52
C ASN A 339 -39.37 -4.97 14.71
N ILE A 340 -38.72 -4.06 14.00
CA ILE A 340 -39.03 -2.63 14.06
C ILE A 340 -40.48 -2.32 13.62
N LYS A 341 -41.07 -3.12 12.72
CA LYS A 341 -42.47 -2.87 12.24
C LYS A 341 -43.48 -2.92 13.35
N VAL A 342 -43.32 -3.80 14.34
CA VAL A 342 -44.19 -3.90 15.53
C VAL A 342 -44.05 -2.61 16.35
N LEU A 343 -42.83 -2.18 16.62
CA LEU A 343 -42.57 -0.97 17.40
C LEU A 343 -43.12 0.31 16.73
N VAL A 344 -43.04 0.39 15.38
CA VAL A 344 -43.64 1.50 14.63
C VAL A 344 -45.20 1.54 14.75
N GLN A 345 -45.84 0.38 14.92
CA GLN A 345 -47.31 0.34 15.14
C GLN A 345 -47.69 0.77 16.57
N GLU A 346 -46.86 0.44 17.55
CA GLU A 346 -47.08 0.76 18.96
C GLU A 346 -46.70 2.20 19.32
N HIS A 347 -45.66 2.75 18.67
CA HIS A 347 -45.14 4.10 18.93
C HIS A 347 -45.27 4.97 17.68
N LYS A 348 -46.37 5.76 17.63
CA LYS A 348 -46.65 6.67 16.50
C LYS A 348 -45.83 7.96 16.54
N ASP A 349 -45.33 8.34 17.72
CA ASP A 349 -44.51 9.54 17.89
C ASP A 349 -43.02 9.21 17.71
N PRO A 350 -42.28 9.89 16.81
CA PRO A 350 -40.86 9.71 16.62
C PRO A 350 -40.01 9.88 17.90
N GLN A 351 -40.47 10.72 18.84
CA GLN A 351 -39.76 10.96 20.11
C GLN A 351 -39.80 9.74 21.04
N THR A 352 -40.84 8.90 20.94
CA THR A 352 -40.98 7.66 21.72
C THR A 352 -40.46 6.44 20.96
N LEU A 353 -40.51 6.44 19.65
CA LEU A 353 -40.14 5.33 18.78
C LEU A 353 -38.62 5.04 18.83
N ALA A 354 -37.79 6.07 18.69
CA ALA A 354 -36.35 5.89 18.66
C ALA A 354 -35.79 5.29 19.97
N PRO A 355 -36.18 5.75 21.17
CA PRO A 355 -35.82 5.10 22.43
C PRO A 355 -36.37 3.67 22.55
N ALA A 356 -37.58 3.39 22.07
CA ALA A 356 -38.16 2.05 22.11
C ALA A 356 -37.37 1.06 21.23
N ILE A 357 -36.99 1.46 20.01
CA ILE A 357 -36.13 0.66 19.13
C ILE A 357 -34.79 0.39 19.81
N ARG A 358 -34.17 1.43 20.38
CA ARG A 358 -32.90 1.31 21.10
C ARG A 358 -33.00 0.30 22.23
N GLN A 359 -34.01 0.41 23.07
CA GLN A 359 -34.24 -0.48 24.20
C GLN A 359 -34.51 -1.93 23.77
N ALA A 360 -35.31 -2.15 22.74
CA ALA A 360 -35.58 -3.48 22.20
C ALA A 360 -34.30 -4.15 21.67
N ARG A 361 -33.41 -3.39 21.04
CA ARG A 361 -32.08 -3.91 20.59
C ARG A 361 -31.17 -4.26 21.74
N ILE A 362 -31.11 -3.41 22.78
CA ILE A 362 -30.33 -3.71 24.00
C ILE A 362 -30.86 -4.97 24.67
N SER A 363 -32.20 -5.14 24.77
CA SER A 363 -32.81 -6.33 25.36
C SER A 363 -32.49 -7.59 24.54
N ALA A 364 -32.48 -7.50 23.20
CA ALA A 364 -32.08 -8.60 22.32
C ALA A 364 -30.61 -9.01 22.53
N ILE A 365 -29.71 -8.03 22.75
CA ILE A 365 -28.30 -8.28 23.04
C ILE A 365 -28.15 -8.88 24.46
N ALA A 366 -28.93 -8.41 25.45
CA ALA A 366 -28.89 -8.94 26.82
C ALA A 366 -29.24 -10.45 26.87
N ALA A 367 -30.16 -10.87 26.00
CA ALA A 367 -30.55 -12.29 25.90
C ALA A 367 -29.43 -13.22 25.41
N LEU A 368 -28.33 -12.67 24.79
CA LEU A 368 -27.16 -13.46 24.41
C LEU A 368 -26.28 -13.85 25.61
N LYS A 369 -26.39 -13.12 26.73
CA LYS A 369 -25.55 -13.30 27.93
C LYS A 369 -26.29 -14.02 29.04
N ALA A 370 -27.59 -14.29 28.86
CA ALA A 370 -28.43 -15.07 29.79
C ALA A 370 -28.31 -16.57 29.50
#